data_a0221d605a15e866fb6dffae16f28144
#
_entry.id   a0221d605a15e866fb6dffae16f28144
#
_cell.length_a   1.000
_cell.length_b   1.000
_cell.length_c   1.000
_cell.angle_alpha   90.00
_cell.angle_beta   90.00
_cell.angle_gamma   90.00
#
_symmetry.space_group_name_H-M   'P 1'
#
loop_
_entity.id
_entity.type
_entity.pdbx_description
1 polymer ?
#
loop_
_entity_poly.entity_id
_entity_poly.type
_entity_poly.pdbx_seq_one_letter_code
_entity_poly.pdbx_strand_id
1 'polypeptide(L)'
;MPKFSKSSASKLATCHPDLQKLFNEVIKEKDCTIICGARTLEDQQKAFKGGFSKLDGIKKKSKHQISKEQPLSLAVDVLPYPIRWDDRLGHIVFADYVKFIAKKLGIKITWGGDWEFVDRPHWQI
;
A
#
# COMPACT_ATOMS: atom_id res chain seq x y z
N MET A 1 -17.94 10.15 -8.77
CA MET A 1 -17.15 9.08 -8.12
C MET A 1 -15.67 9.32 -8.35
N PRO A 2 -14.84 9.28 -7.30
CA PRO A 2 -13.40 9.38 -7.47
C PRO A 2 -12.85 8.24 -8.33
N LYS A 3 -11.78 8.54 -9.03
CA LYS A 3 -11.06 7.56 -9.86
C LYS A 3 -9.57 7.75 -9.63
N PHE A 4 -8.81 6.67 -9.79
CA PHE A 4 -7.35 6.76 -9.73
C PHE A 4 -6.78 7.56 -10.89
N SER A 5 -5.76 8.38 -10.60
CA SER A 5 -4.92 8.96 -11.65
C SER A 5 -4.20 7.86 -12.43
N LYS A 6 -3.65 8.19 -13.60
CA LYS A 6 -2.84 7.23 -14.37
C LYS A 6 -1.67 6.70 -13.55
N SER A 7 -1.01 7.58 -12.78
CA SER A 7 0.10 7.19 -11.91
C SER A 7 -0.34 6.18 -10.85
N SER A 8 -1.43 6.48 -10.13
CA SER A 8 -1.96 5.57 -9.11
C SER A 8 -2.41 4.24 -9.71
N ALA A 9 -3.12 4.28 -10.83
CA ALA A 9 -3.58 3.07 -11.51
C ALA A 9 -2.42 2.18 -11.94
N SER A 10 -1.35 2.78 -12.48
CA SER A 10 -0.14 2.06 -12.89
C SER A 10 0.54 1.38 -11.72
N LYS A 11 0.65 2.08 -10.60
CA LYS A 11 1.27 1.53 -9.37
C LYS A 11 0.44 0.39 -8.80
N LEU A 12 -0.89 0.55 -8.74
CA LEU A 12 -1.79 -0.48 -8.23
C LEU A 12 -1.75 -1.74 -9.10
N ALA A 13 -1.59 -1.58 -10.42
CA ALA A 13 -1.49 -2.70 -11.35
C ALA A 13 -0.28 -3.61 -11.10
N THR A 14 0.73 -3.13 -10.37
CA THR A 14 1.91 -3.92 -10.00
C THR A 14 1.70 -4.78 -8.76
N CYS A 15 0.53 -4.71 -8.14
CA CYS A 15 0.21 -5.39 -6.89
C CYS A 15 -0.60 -6.67 -7.12
N HIS A 16 -0.61 -7.52 -6.11
CA HIS A 16 -1.42 -8.75 -6.09
C HIS A 16 -2.90 -8.43 -6.41
N PRO A 17 -3.62 -9.33 -7.11
CA PRO A 17 -5.02 -9.10 -7.48
C PRO A 17 -5.94 -8.72 -6.33
N ASP A 18 -5.73 -9.27 -5.13
CA ASP A 18 -6.54 -8.92 -3.95
C ASP A 18 -6.36 -7.46 -3.55
N LEU A 19 -5.14 -6.93 -3.64
CA LEU A 19 -4.88 -5.51 -3.38
C LEU A 19 -5.54 -4.62 -4.43
N GLN A 20 -5.46 -5.03 -5.70
CA GLN A 20 -6.13 -4.32 -6.80
C GLN A 20 -7.64 -4.28 -6.58
N LYS A 21 -8.24 -5.44 -6.28
CA LYS A 21 -9.68 -5.57 -6.04
C LYS A 21 -10.12 -4.69 -4.87
N LEU A 22 -9.37 -4.73 -3.77
CA LEU A 22 -9.68 -3.96 -2.56
C LEU A 22 -9.70 -2.46 -2.86
N PHE A 23 -8.61 -1.92 -3.39
CA PHE A 23 -8.49 -0.47 -3.58
C PHE A 23 -9.30 0.06 -4.76
N ASN A 24 -9.59 -0.76 -5.77
CA ASN A 24 -10.54 -0.39 -6.81
C ASN A 24 -11.97 -0.25 -6.26
N GLU A 25 -12.30 -0.98 -5.20
CA GLU A 25 -13.57 -0.82 -4.52
C GLU A 25 -13.56 0.40 -3.59
N VAL A 26 -12.47 0.59 -2.84
CA VAL A 26 -12.31 1.71 -1.92
C VAL A 26 -12.42 3.06 -2.64
N ILE A 27 -11.77 3.21 -3.80
CA ILE A 27 -11.72 4.48 -4.53
C ILE A 27 -13.11 4.96 -4.96
N LYS A 28 -14.08 4.07 -5.11
CA LYS A 28 -15.43 4.45 -5.52
C LYS A 28 -16.10 5.40 -4.53
N GLU A 29 -15.77 5.28 -3.24
CA GLU A 29 -16.39 6.07 -2.17
C GLU A 29 -15.40 7.00 -1.45
N LYS A 30 -14.12 6.62 -1.39
CA LYS A 30 -13.09 7.38 -0.69
C LYS A 30 -11.93 7.65 -1.61
N ASP A 31 -11.73 8.93 -1.95
CA ASP A 31 -10.61 9.33 -2.80
C ASP A 31 -9.28 9.05 -2.11
N CYS A 32 -8.36 8.47 -2.86
CA CYS A 32 -7.05 8.08 -2.34
C CYS A 32 -6.02 8.03 -3.46
N THR A 33 -4.75 8.03 -3.06
CA THR A 33 -3.62 8.02 -3.98
C THR A 33 -2.73 6.82 -3.66
N ILE A 34 -2.34 6.07 -4.69
CA ILE A 34 -1.37 4.99 -4.54
C ILE A 34 0.03 5.61 -4.58
N ILE A 35 0.74 5.51 -3.47
CA ILE A 35 2.08 6.10 -3.32
C ILE A 35 3.15 5.15 -3.85
N CYS A 36 3.02 3.86 -3.54
CA CYS A 36 4.01 2.85 -3.92
C CYS A 36 3.33 1.49 -4.08
N GLY A 37 3.66 0.79 -5.16
CA GLY A 37 3.29 -0.60 -5.38
C GLY A 37 4.53 -1.49 -5.30
N ALA A 38 4.84 -2.17 -6.42
CA ALA A 38 6.00 -3.05 -6.49
C ALA A 38 7.32 -2.29 -6.39
N ARG A 39 8.30 -2.91 -5.74
CA ARG A 39 9.70 -2.48 -5.72
C ARG A 39 10.57 -3.58 -6.25
N THR A 40 11.51 -3.23 -7.14
CA THR A 40 12.60 -4.13 -7.52
C THR A 40 13.59 -4.23 -6.36
N LEU A 41 14.51 -5.19 -6.42
CA LEU A 41 15.59 -5.27 -5.43
C LEU A 41 16.36 -3.95 -5.36
N GLU A 42 16.66 -3.35 -6.53
CA GLU A 42 17.36 -2.07 -6.60
C GLU A 42 16.58 -0.96 -5.91
N ASP A 43 15.28 -0.84 -6.17
CA ASP A 43 14.42 0.16 -5.53
C ASP A 43 14.36 -0.04 -4.02
N GLN A 44 14.30 -1.29 -3.56
CA GLN A 44 14.27 -1.59 -2.12
C GLN A 44 15.59 -1.21 -1.45
N GLN A 45 16.71 -1.46 -2.12
CA GLN A 45 18.02 -1.07 -1.60
C GLN A 45 18.17 0.45 -1.54
N LYS A 46 17.66 1.18 -2.52
CA LYS A 46 17.63 2.65 -2.49
C LYS A 46 16.79 3.18 -1.33
N ALA A 47 15.62 2.58 -1.08
CA ALA A 47 14.76 2.94 0.04
C ALA A 47 15.46 2.70 1.38
N PHE A 48 16.18 1.59 1.51
CA PHE A 48 16.94 1.26 2.71
C PHE A 48 18.08 2.25 2.94
N LYS A 49 18.88 2.53 1.91
CA LYS A 49 20.01 3.47 2.00
C LYS A 49 19.56 4.90 2.29
N GLY A 50 18.38 5.28 1.78
CA GLY A 50 17.79 6.60 1.99
C GLY A 50 17.07 6.76 3.33
N GLY A 51 17.00 5.72 4.14
CA GLY A 51 16.33 5.75 5.43
C GLY A 51 14.81 5.63 5.35
N PHE A 52 14.24 5.36 4.17
CA PHE A 52 12.80 5.21 3.96
C PHE A 52 12.29 3.80 4.26
N SER A 53 13.20 2.83 4.40
CA SER A 53 12.87 1.45 4.76
C SER A 53 13.93 0.89 5.68
N LYS A 54 13.52 -0.02 6.56
CA LYS A 54 14.42 -0.77 7.45
C LYS A 54 14.82 -2.11 6.85
N LEU A 55 14.29 -2.44 5.68
CA LEU A 55 14.50 -3.72 5.02
C LEU A 55 15.49 -3.54 3.87
N ASP A 56 16.59 -4.28 3.90
CA ASP A 56 17.67 -4.15 2.91
C ASP A 56 17.38 -4.85 1.57
N GLY A 57 16.34 -5.68 1.53
CA GLY A 57 15.93 -6.38 0.31
C GLY A 57 16.65 -7.71 0.07
N ILE A 58 17.68 -8.02 0.85
CA ILE A 58 18.47 -9.26 0.73
C ILE A 58 18.26 -10.15 1.96
N LYS A 59 18.68 -9.69 3.12
CA LYS A 59 18.48 -10.41 4.39
C LYS A 59 17.05 -10.27 4.89
N LYS A 60 16.47 -9.09 4.72
CA LYS A 60 15.10 -8.77 5.12
C LYS A 60 14.36 -8.20 3.91
N LYS A 61 13.53 -9.01 3.30
CA LYS A 61 12.74 -8.61 2.12
C LYS A 61 11.48 -7.85 2.52
N SER A 62 11.16 -6.81 1.78
CA SER A 62 9.90 -6.09 1.92
C SER A 62 8.78 -6.81 1.19
N LYS A 63 7.55 -6.70 1.68
CA LYS A 63 6.35 -7.18 0.96
C LYS A 63 6.11 -6.43 -0.35
N HIS A 64 6.65 -5.22 -0.50
CA HIS A 64 6.63 -4.48 -1.78
C HIS A 64 7.56 -5.10 -2.81
N GLN A 65 8.56 -5.86 -2.37
CA GLN A 65 9.61 -6.36 -3.25
C GLN A 65 9.10 -7.48 -4.14
N ILE A 66 9.34 -7.34 -5.43
CA ILE A 66 9.00 -8.36 -6.43
C ILE A 66 10.25 -9.14 -6.83
N SER A 67 10.02 -10.34 -7.35
CA SER A 67 11.06 -11.22 -7.88
C SER A 67 10.46 -12.06 -9.00
N LYS A 68 11.29 -12.90 -9.61
CA LYS A 68 10.83 -13.83 -10.63
C LYS A 68 9.76 -14.79 -10.07
N GLU A 69 9.91 -15.20 -8.80
CA GLU A 69 9.00 -16.11 -8.10
C GLU A 69 7.77 -15.39 -7.56
N GLN A 70 7.90 -14.07 -7.28
CA GLN A 70 6.83 -13.22 -6.76
C GLN A 70 6.73 -11.96 -7.62
N PRO A 71 6.12 -12.06 -8.82
CA PRO A 71 6.13 -10.94 -9.78
C PRO A 71 5.19 -9.78 -9.42
N LEU A 72 4.25 -10.00 -8.49
CA LEU A 72 3.34 -8.96 -8.04
C LEU A 72 3.58 -8.62 -6.57
N SER A 73 3.50 -7.34 -6.23
CA SER A 73 3.72 -6.88 -4.87
C SER A 73 2.64 -7.38 -3.91
N LEU A 74 3.04 -7.83 -2.72
CA LEU A 74 2.13 -8.21 -1.64
C LEU A 74 1.81 -7.03 -0.71
N ALA A 75 2.34 -5.84 -1.02
CA ALA A 75 2.09 -4.62 -0.26
C ALA A 75 1.85 -3.43 -1.18
N VAL A 76 1.14 -2.44 -0.66
CA VAL A 76 0.85 -1.19 -1.36
C VAL A 76 0.80 -0.07 -0.33
N ASP A 77 1.34 1.10 -0.68
CA ASP A 77 1.23 2.30 0.13
C ASP A 77 0.14 3.20 -0.46
N VAL A 78 -0.83 3.55 0.36
CA VAL A 78 -2.00 4.34 -0.04
C VAL A 78 -2.29 5.40 1.00
N LEU A 79 -2.55 6.62 0.56
CA LEU A 79 -2.99 7.69 1.43
C LEU A 79 -4.31 8.27 0.93
N PRO A 80 -5.20 8.70 1.85
CA PRO A 80 -6.40 9.41 1.45
C PRO A 80 -6.04 10.75 0.78
N TYR A 81 -6.86 11.17 -0.15
CA TYR A 81 -6.69 12.45 -0.85
C TYR A 81 -7.56 13.53 -0.17
N PRO A 82 -7.09 14.77 0.02
CA PRO A 82 -5.74 15.23 -0.33
C PRO A 82 -4.66 14.66 0.58
N ILE A 83 -3.45 14.49 0.04
CA ILE A 83 -2.35 13.87 0.79
C ILE A 83 -1.89 14.80 1.90
N ARG A 84 -1.97 14.31 3.13
CA ARG A 84 -1.50 15.00 4.34
C ARG A 84 -0.81 13.99 5.23
N TRP A 85 0.51 13.96 5.18
CA TRP A 85 1.32 12.95 5.86
C TRP A 85 1.16 12.96 7.38
N ASP A 86 0.84 14.12 7.96
CA ASP A 86 0.69 14.32 9.40
C ASP A 86 -0.76 14.21 9.90
N ASP A 87 -1.72 13.94 9.02
CA ASP A 87 -3.14 13.83 9.38
C ASP A 87 -3.46 12.44 9.93
N ARG A 88 -3.03 12.19 11.17
CA ARG A 88 -3.23 10.91 11.84
C ARG A 88 -4.71 10.49 11.85
N LEU A 89 -5.60 11.39 12.21
CA LEU A 89 -7.04 11.09 12.29
C LEU A 89 -7.63 10.73 10.92
N GLY A 90 -7.27 11.47 9.89
CA GLY A 90 -7.69 11.20 8.54
C GLY A 90 -7.21 9.82 8.06
N HIS A 91 -5.98 9.45 8.41
CA HIS A 91 -5.44 8.12 8.08
C HIS A 91 -6.19 6.99 8.80
N ILE A 92 -6.55 7.20 10.07
CA ILE A 92 -7.30 6.21 10.85
C ILE A 92 -8.72 6.03 10.29
N VAL A 93 -9.40 7.11 9.97
CA VAL A 93 -10.75 7.07 9.37
C VAL A 93 -10.70 6.34 8.03
N PHE A 94 -9.73 6.66 7.20
CA PHE A 94 -9.52 5.98 5.93
C PHE A 94 -9.26 4.48 6.13
N ALA A 95 -8.37 4.14 7.08
CA ALA A 95 -8.03 2.75 7.37
C ALA A 95 -9.24 1.94 7.85
N ASP A 96 -10.10 2.53 8.67
CA ASP A 96 -11.33 1.87 9.12
C ASP A 96 -12.23 1.53 7.94
N TYR A 97 -12.34 2.42 6.97
CA TYR A 97 -13.12 2.16 5.77
C TYR A 97 -12.50 1.05 4.91
N VAL A 98 -11.18 1.09 4.71
CA VAL A 98 -10.46 0.05 3.97
C VAL A 98 -10.67 -1.32 4.61
N LYS A 99 -10.53 -1.41 5.93
CA LYS A 99 -10.76 -2.66 6.67
C LYS A 99 -12.19 -3.16 6.52
N PHE A 100 -13.15 -2.27 6.53
CA PHE A 100 -14.56 -2.60 6.32
C PHE A 100 -14.77 -3.21 4.93
N ILE A 101 -14.23 -2.58 3.89
CA ILE A 101 -14.36 -3.09 2.51
C ILE A 101 -13.62 -4.42 2.35
N ALA A 102 -12.42 -4.56 2.94
CA ALA A 102 -11.66 -5.81 2.89
C ALA A 102 -12.46 -6.96 3.50
N LYS A 103 -13.08 -6.75 4.64
CA LYS A 103 -13.93 -7.74 5.30
C LYS A 103 -15.11 -8.13 4.42
N LYS A 104 -15.75 -7.15 3.78
CA LYS A 104 -16.88 -7.36 2.87
C LYS A 104 -16.47 -8.19 1.66
N LEU A 105 -15.25 -8.00 1.16
CA LEU A 105 -14.72 -8.74 0.01
C LEU A 105 -14.08 -10.08 0.39
N GLY A 106 -13.97 -10.39 1.68
CA GLY A 106 -13.31 -11.60 2.15
C GLY A 106 -11.80 -11.57 2.01
N ILE A 107 -11.20 -10.40 2.00
CA ILE A 107 -9.74 -10.21 1.86
C ILE A 107 -9.13 -9.98 3.24
N LYS A 108 -8.12 -10.79 3.59
CA LYS A 108 -7.34 -10.57 4.80
C LYS A 108 -6.28 -9.52 4.52
N ILE A 109 -6.34 -8.43 5.26
CA ILE A 109 -5.45 -7.28 5.07
C ILE A 109 -4.84 -6.85 6.39
N THR A 110 -3.59 -6.43 6.35
CA THR A 110 -2.89 -5.86 7.50
C THR A 110 -2.53 -4.41 7.20
N TRP A 111 -2.84 -3.52 8.14
CA TRP A 111 -2.49 -2.11 8.06
C TRP A 111 -1.25 -1.81 8.89
N GLY A 112 -0.26 -1.15 8.28
CA GLY A 112 0.97 -0.76 8.98
C GLY A 112 0.76 0.25 10.11
N GLY A 113 -0.38 0.94 10.11
CA GLY A 113 -0.76 1.83 11.21
C GLY A 113 -1.06 1.13 12.53
N ASP A 114 -1.31 -0.18 12.49
CA ASP A 114 -1.55 -1.01 13.69
C ASP A 114 -0.25 -1.56 14.29
N TRP A 115 0.90 -1.34 13.63
CA TRP A 115 2.17 -1.87 14.10
C TRP A 115 2.76 -1.01 15.21
N GLU A 116 3.62 -1.61 16.04
CA GLU A 116 4.44 -0.88 17.00
C GLU A 116 5.28 0.17 16.29
N PHE A 117 5.90 -0.23 15.18
CA PHE A 117 6.55 0.67 14.21
C PHE A 117 5.51 1.16 13.22
N VAL A 118 4.80 2.23 13.57
CA VAL A 118 3.68 2.75 12.79
C VAL A 118 4.09 3.16 11.39
N ASP A 119 3.43 2.57 10.38
CA ASP A 119 3.61 2.88 8.96
C ASP A 119 2.22 3.03 8.32
N ARG A 120 1.63 4.22 8.45
CA ARG A 120 0.23 4.47 8.11
C ARG A 120 -0.15 4.31 6.65
N PRO A 121 0.69 4.62 5.65
CA PRO A 121 0.31 4.37 4.26
C PRO A 121 0.35 2.88 3.90
N HIS A 122 1.04 2.04 4.65
CA HIS A 122 1.34 0.66 4.29
C HIS A 122 0.19 -0.31 4.54
N TRP A 123 -0.14 -1.08 3.50
CA TRP A 123 -1.09 -2.19 3.53
C TRP A 123 -0.44 -3.43 2.92
N GLN A 124 -0.71 -4.60 3.51
CA GLN A 124 -0.17 -5.86 2.97
C GLN A 124 -1.12 -7.03 3.20
N ILE A 125 -0.95 -8.02 2.35
CA ILE A 125 -1.67 -9.29 2.47
C ILE A 125 -0.75 -10.41 2.90
#